data_4f7e4e80eb0734a881140fa61e2f3eb0
#
_entry.id   4f7e4e80eb0734a881140fa61e2f3eb0
#
_cell.length_a   1.000
_cell.length_b   1.000
_cell.length_c   1.000
_cell.angle_alpha   90.00
_cell.angle_beta   90.00
_cell.angle_gamma   90.00
#
_symmetry.space_group_name_H-M   'P 1'
#
loop_
_entity.id
_entity.type
_entity.pdbx_description
1 polymer ?
#
loop_
_entity_poly.entity_id
_entity_poly.type
_entity_poly.pdbx_seq_one_letter_code
_entity_poly.pdbx_strand_id
1 'polypeptide(L)'
;IDWLAAHKMNVFHWHLTDDNGWRVEIKSMPDLTLKGGFRGPGEVLLPSYGSGNKRYGGYYAQDDIKEVVAFAAARGVAVMPEIEIPGHSRAVTAAYPEIGCVTTQETKSVQGEVKNVWCVGREENFQILDSIIKEFTTMFPFEYIHVAGDEVNRATWEQCPKCKGVMEKEGYTDTFQLQNYFFKRVEKIVEKYNRKTAGWNEIIKGGTLSPNTEIFAWQGVNYGIESVKRGHKTIMIPGQYTYFDMAQSENERGHRWAAIIDTKRVYRYEPIPINDLTHEQQKLIKGVQGALWSEYLDLPARFMEYQSYPRISALSEIAWSKKEDKNWENFYSRLTNSHLNRLANMGIAFRDFPPTANYNKGKITVTVPYTNAEVRYAVQSSEPTKQSPLYTSPIETKDYEHYKFKTFFGEAAASPSVKAEKPAVANWNSSKIEVLKISEDISEHVDKNGIWYLSFVPTEETTANGTIKEISLFISFSKLDFVL
;
A
#
# COMPACT_ATOMS: atom_id res chain seq x y z
N ILE A 1 -7.82 4.20 -15.45
CA ILE A 1 -9.29 4.09 -15.39
C ILE A 1 -9.75 2.92 -16.25
N ASP A 2 -9.40 2.84 -17.56
CA ASP A 2 -9.75 1.70 -18.42
C ASP A 2 -9.34 0.36 -17.82
N TRP A 3 -8.15 0.31 -17.24
CA TRP A 3 -7.63 -0.91 -16.62
C TRP A 3 -8.34 -1.26 -15.31
N LEU A 4 -8.75 -0.26 -14.52
CA LEU A 4 -9.61 -0.49 -13.35
C LEU A 4 -10.95 -1.09 -13.78
N ALA A 5 -11.60 -0.48 -14.76
CA ALA A 5 -12.87 -0.96 -15.29
C ALA A 5 -12.76 -2.40 -15.86
N ALA A 6 -11.67 -2.69 -16.61
CA ALA A 6 -11.40 -4.03 -17.15
C ALA A 6 -11.23 -5.10 -16.06
N HIS A 7 -10.79 -4.70 -14.85
CA HIS A 7 -10.65 -5.56 -13.68
C HIS A 7 -11.85 -5.45 -12.72
N LYS A 8 -12.94 -4.80 -13.13
CA LYS A 8 -14.15 -4.58 -12.32
C LYS A 8 -13.90 -3.84 -11.00
N MET A 9 -12.84 -3.05 -10.93
CA MET A 9 -12.63 -2.11 -9.85
C MET A 9 -13.51 -0.89 -10.12
N ASN A 10 -14.29 -0.48 -9.12
CA ASN A 10 -15.41 0.46 -9.32
C ASN A 10 -15.17 1.86 -8.73
N VAL A 11 -14.07 2.06 -8.02
CA VAL A 11 -13.68 3.37 -7.46
C VAL A 11 -12.21 3.63 -7.78
N PHE A 12 -11.94 4.80 -8.35
CA PHE A 12 -10.62 5.38 -8.45
C PHE A 12 -10.44 6.39 -7.31
N HIS A 13 -9.68 5.99 -6.28
CA HIS A 13 -9.29 6.88 -5.19
C HIS A 13 -8.11 7.72 -5.69
N TRP A 14 -8.33 9.02 -5.85
CA TRP A 14 -7.36 9.92 -6.46
C TRP A 14 -6.70 10.79 -5.40
N HIS A 15 -5.48 10.42 -5.03
CA HIS A 15 -4.63 11.14 -4.08
C HIS A 15 -3.98 12.34 -4.78
N LEU A 16 -4.49 13.53 -4.52
CA LEU A 16 -4.19 14.73 -5.29
C LEU A 16 -3.38 15.78 -4.53
N THR A 17 -3.20 15.60 -3.22
CA THR A 17 -2.49 16.57 -2.38
C THR A 17 -1.64 15.85 -1.35
N ASP A 18 -0.44 16.34 -1.08
CA ASP A 18 0.49 15.79 -0.10
C ASP A 18 1.59 16.86 0.19
N ASP A 19 2.51 16.55 1.10
CA ASP A 19 3.68 17.38 1.46
C ASP A 19 4.46 17.83 0.21
N ASN A 20 4.55 17.00 -0.81
CA ASN A 20 5.37 17.19 -2.00
C ASN A 20 4.65 17.84 -3.18
N GLY A 21 3.40 18.23 -2.99
CA GLY A 21 2.68 18.98 -4.00
C GLY A 21 1.17 18.96 -3.86
N TRP A 22 0.57 20.07 -4.18
CA TRP A 22 -0.87 20.26 -4.33
C TRP A 22 -1.25 20.21 -5.82
N ARG A 23 -2.12 19.29 -6.23
CA ARG A 23 -2.39 18.99 -7.65
C ARG A 23 -3.76 19.41 -8.16
N VAL A 24 -4.57 20.12 -7.38
CA VAL A 24 -5.93 20.52 -7.72
C VAL A 24 -6.04 22.03 -7.80
N GLU A 25 -6.49 22.58 -8.93
CA GLU A 25 -6.78 24.01 -9.03
C GLU A 25 -7.90 24.40 -8.07
N ILE A 26 -7.61 25.32 -7.15
CA ILE A 26 -8.57 25.98 -6.27
C ILE A 26 -8.57 27.45 -6.59
N LYS A 27 -9.64 27.92 -7.23
CA LYS A 27 -9.72 29.31 -7.76
C LYS A 27 -9.73 30.36 -6.65
N SER A 28 -10.31 30.01 -5.49
CA SER A 28 -10.28 30.86 -4.30
C SER A 28 -8.90 30.94 -3.64
N MET A 29 -7.98 29.99 -3.93
CA MET A 29 -6.65 29.89 -3.34
C MET A 29 -5.59 29.51 -4.41
N PRO A 30 -5.28 30.41 -5.35
CA PRO A 30 -4.47 30.07 -6.53
C PRO A 30 -3.04 29.65 -6.19
N ASP A 31 -2.45 30.14 -5.10
CA ASP A 31 -1.09 29.79 -4.71
C ASP A 31 -0.94 28.32 -4.27
N LEU A 32 -2.04 27.62 -3.96
CA LEU A 32 -1.99 26.17 -3.72
C LEU A 32 -1.41 25.42 -4.91
N THR A 33 -1.73 25.84 -6.13
CA THR A 33 -1.18 25.25 -7.36
C THR A 33 0.02 26.02 -7.90
N LEU A 34 -0.02 27.34 -7.89
CA LEU A 34 1.06 28.17 -8.47
C LEU A 34 2.38 28.02 -7.70
N LYS A 35 2.30 27.88 -6.39
CA LYS A 35 3.45 27.66 -5.49
C LYS A 35 3.52 26.23 -4.99
N GLY A 36 2.44 25.73 -4.36
CA GLY A 36 2.38 24.40 -3.78
C GLY A 36 2.35 23.25 -4.81
N GLY A 37 2.08 23.53 -6.08
CA GLY A 37 2.10 22.56 -7.17
C GLY A 37 3.49 22.20 -7.68
N PHE A 38 4.53 22.95 -7.27
CA PHE A 38 5.89 22.79 -7.82
C PHE A 38 6.94 22.70 -6.73
N ARG A 39 7.99 21.93 -6.98
CA ARG A 39 9.16 21.78 -6.13
C ARG A 39 10.46 21.86 -6.93
N GLY A 40 11.54 22.23 -6.29
CA GLY A 40 12.86 22.34 -6.92
C GLY A 40 13.62 23.59 -6.52
N PRO A 41 14.76 23.86 -7.14
CA PRO A 41 15.55 25.05 -6.86
C PRO A 41 14.74 26.33 -7.11
N GLY A 42 14.65 27.19 -6.09
CA GLY A 42 13.90 28.45 -6.18
C GLY A 42 12.39 28.35 -5.93
N GLU A 43 11.86 27.14 -5.76
CA GLU A 43 10.46 26.92 -5.38
C GLU A 43 10.30 26.93 -3.85
N VAL A 44 9.06 27.12 -3.37
CA VAL A 44 8.76 27.04 -1.93
C VAL A 44 8.90 25.63 -1.37
N LEU A 45 8.77 24.61 -2.22
CA LEU A 45 9.02 23.22 -1.89
C LEU A 45 10.40 22.80 -2.40
N LEU A 46 11.18 22.16 -1.52
CA LEU A 46 12.52 21.68 -1.85
C LEU A 46 12.45 20.44 -2.76
N PRO A 47 13.54 20.15 -3.51
CA PRO A 47 13.64 18.91 -4.27
C PRO A 47 13.46 17.68 -3.39
N SER A 48 12.69 16.70 -3.85
CA SER A 48 12.45 15.44 -3.15
C SER A 48 12.15 14.31 -4.15
N TYR A 49 12.24 13.05 -3.70
CA TYR A 49 11.87 11.85 -4.44
C TYR A 49 12.38 11.81 -5.89
N GLY A 50 13.69 12.00 -6.10
CA GLY A 50 14.29 11.90 -7.43
C GLY A 50 13.99 13.05 -8.40
N SER A 51 13.34 14.14 -7.96
CA SER A 51 13.09 15.32 -8.81
C SER A 51 14.38 16.06 -9.22
N GLY A 52 15.50 15.74 -8.56
CA GLY A 52 16.82 16.32 -8.88
C GLY A 52 16.88 17.84 -8.76
N ASN A 53 17.75 18.47 -9.52
CA ASN A 53 17.96 19.92 -9.52
C ASN A 53 17.12 20.65 -10.58
N LYS A 54 15.95 20.11 -10.93
CA LYS A 54 15.04 20.73 -11.87
C LYS A 54 13.73 21.09 -11.18
N ARG A 55 13.06 22.13 -11.68
CA ARG A 55 11.68 22.40 -11.33
C ARG A 55 10.83 21.20 -11.75
N TYR A 56 10.13 20.62 -10.82
CA TYR A 56 9.23 19.48 -11.03
C TYR A 56 7.87 19.78 -10.43
N GLY A 57 6.81 19.39 -11.12
CA GLY A 57 5.45 19.53 -10.62
C GLY A 57 4.46 19.75 -11.74
N GLY A 58 3.28 20.14 -11.36
CA GLY A 58 2.12 20.37 -12.18
C GLY A 58 0.84 20.25 -11.35
N TYR A 59 -0.28 20.54 -11.96
CA TYR A 59 -1.59 20.40 -11.35
C TYR A 59 -2.63 20.17 -12.45
N TYR A 60 -3.79 19.73 -12.05
CA TYR A 60 -4.97 19.60 -12.90
C TYR A 60 -5.85 20.84 -12.77
N ALA A 61 -6.21 21.47 -13.88
CA ALA A 61 -7.26 22.47 -13.90
C ALA A 61 -8.61 21.81 -13.54
N GLN A 62 -9.57 22.60 -13.08
CA GLN A 62 -10.89 22.07 -12.73
C GLN A 62 -11.57 21.36 -13.90
N ASP A 63 -11.34 21.81 -15.12
CA ASP A 63 -11.92 21.20 -16.30
C ASP A 63 -11.22 19.88 -16.68
N ASP A 64 -9.90 19.74 -16.46
CA ASP A 64 -9.19 18.48 -16.61
C ASP A 64 -9.76 17.42 -15.63
N ILE A 65 -10.02 17.82 -14.39
CA ILE A 65 -10.62 16.95 -13.38
C ILE A 65 -12.02 16.50 -13.80
N LYS A 66 -12.85 17.40 -14.27
CA LYS A 66 -14.20 17.06 -14.74
C LYS A 66 -14.17 16.13 -15.95
N GLU A 67 -13.20 16.28 -16.85
CA GLU A 67 -12.98 15.37 -17.97
C GLU A 67 -12.64 13.96 -17.47
N VAL A 68 -11.69 13.84 -16.54
CA VAL A 68 -11.33 12.56 -15.91
C VAL A 68 -12.52 11.91 -15.21
N VAL A 69 -13.31 12.68 -14.47
CA VAL A 69 -14.52 12.21 -13.78
C VAL A 69 -15.56 11.70 -14.78
N ALA A 70 -15.81 12.44 -15.84
CA ALA A 70 -16.76 12.03 -16.89
C ALA A 70 -16.28 10.77 -17.63
N PHE A 71 -14.98 10.69 -17.93
CA PHE A 71 -14.35 9.53 -18.55
C PHE A 71 -14.47 8.27 -17.66
N ALA A 72 -14.27 8.42 -16.36
CA ALA A 72 -14.42 7.34 -15.39
C ALA A 72 -15.88 6.88 -15.27
N ALA A 73 -16.81 7.82 -15.15
CA ALA A 73 -18.25 7.55 -15.05
C ALA A 73 -18.77 6.75 -16.26
N ALA A 74 -18.31 7.10 -17.48
CA ALA A 74 -18.66 6.38 -18.71
C ALA A 74 -18.20 4.90 -18.70
N ARG A 75 -17.32 4.52 -17.78
CA ARG A 75 -16.78 3.16 -17.58
C ARG A 75 -17.28 2.48 -16.30
N GLY A 76 -18.21 3.10 -15.60
CA GLY A 76 -18.72 2.60 -14.32
C GLY A 76 -17.73 2.72 -13.16
N VAL A 77 -16.75 3.63 -13.29
CA VAL A 77 -15.77 3.91 -12.23
C VAL A 77 -16.09 5.27 -11.60
N ALA A 78 -16.33 5.31 -10.31
CA ALA A 78 -16.43 6.54 -9.55
C ALA A 78 -15.05 7.11 -9.24
N VAL A 79 -14.93 8.43 -9.09
CA VAL A 79 -13.69 9.09 -8.68
C VAL A 79 -13.88 9.69 -7.29
N MET A 80 -13.14 9.17 -6.31
CA MET A 80 -13.11 9.70 -4.94
C MET A 80 -11.86 10.56 -4.78
N PRO A 81 -12.00 11.86 -4.50
CA PRO A 81 -10.85 12.72 -4.26
C PRO A 81 -10.34 12.57 -2.84
N GLU A 82 -9.02 12.73 -2.66
CA GLU A 82 -8.39 12.87 -1.36
C GLU A 82 -7.80 14.26 -1.17
N ILE A 83 -8.01 14.81 0.03
CA ILE A 83 -7.43 16.08 0.50
C ILE A 83 -6.64 15.77 1.77
N GLU A 84 -5.34 16.01 1.74
CA GLU A 84 -4.45 15.81 2.87
C GLU A 84 -4.64 16.90 3.93
N ILE A 85 -5.32 16.54 5.00
CA ILE A 85 -5.55 17.36 6.19
C ILE A 85 -5.65 16.47 7.45
N PRO A 86 -5.23 16.96 8.62
CA PRO A 86 -4.44 18.17 8.84
C PRO A 86 -2.93 17.96 8.67
N GLY A 87 -2.47 16.72 8.50
CA GLY A 87 -1.10 16.33 8.21
C GLY A 87 -0.78 16.40 6.71
N HIS A 88 0.40 15.90 6.31
CA HIS A 88 0.86 15.85 4.92
C HIS A 88 0.59 17.12 4.10
N SER A 89 0.63 18.27 4.79
CA SER A 89 0.17 19.56 4.25
C SER A 89 1.31 20.54 4.03
N ARG A 90 2.55 20.08 3.82
CA ARG A 90 3.69 20.96 3.58
C ARG A 90 3.49 21.85 2.35
N ALA A 91 2.88 21.33 1.28
CA ALA A 91 2.56 22.12 0.09
C ALA A 91 1.63 23.30 0.43
N VAL A 92 0.64 23.06 1.29
CA VAL A 92 -0.30 24.10 1.75
C VAL A 92 0.42 25.14 2.60
N THR A 93 1.15 24.70 3.61
CA THR A 93 1.82 25.62 4.56
C THR A 93 3.01 26.34 3.95
N ALA A 94 3.58 25.83 2.86
CA ALA A 94 4.59 26.53 2.09
C ALA A 94 3.99 27.62 1.20
N ALA A 95 2.80 27.36 0.61
CA ALA A 95 2.08 28.35 -0.19
C ALA A 95 1.40 29.43 0.67
N TYR A 96 0.85 29.04 1.83
CA TYR A 96 0.12 29.87 2.79
C TYR A 96 0.61 29.60 4.21
N PRO A 97 1.75 30.19 4.63
CA PRO A 97 2.37 29.89 5.93
C PRO A 97 1.48 30.19 7.15
N GLU A 98 0.52 31.10 7.01
CA GLU A 98 -0.44 31.45 8.06
C GLU A 98 -1.40 30.31 8.43
N ILE A 99 -1.57 29.30 7.57
CA ILE A 99 -2.40 28.12 7.84
C ILE A 99 -1.74 27.24 8.90
N GLY A 100 -0.42 27.18 8.90
CA GLY A 100 0.36 26.35 9.82
C GLY A 100 0.41 26.88 11.26
N CYS A 101 0.93 26.05 12.13
CA CYS A 101 1.21 26.42 13.52
C CYS A 101 2.42 27.32 13.63
N VAL A 102 2.38 28.24 14.59
CA VAL A 102 3.57 28.98 15.05
C VAL A 102 4.14 28.22 16.24
N THR A 103 5.35 27.70 16.10
CA THR A 103 6.03 26.90 17.12
C THR A 103 7.41 27.51 17.45
N THR A 104 7.87 27.25 18.64
CA THR A 104 9.21 27.70 19.10
C THR A 104 10.32 26.80 18.59
N GLN A 105 9.99 25.53 18.29
CA GLN A 105 10.90 24.54 17.74
C GLN A 105 10.22 23.83 16.58
N GLU A 106 11.00 23.48 15.56
CA GLU A 106 10.49 22.67 14.45
C GLU A 106 10.42 21.20 14.87
N THR A 107 9.27 20.60 14.66
CA THR A 107 9.05 19.16 14.80
C THR A 107 8.95 18.52 13.42
N LYS A 108 9.51 17.32 13.27
CA LYS A 108 9.47 16.59 12.01
C LYS A 108 8.34 15.58 12.00
N SER A 109 7.70 15.43 10.85
CA SER A 109 6.77 14.34 10.59
C SER A 109 7.51 12.99 10.49
N VAL A 110 6.76 11.91 10.31
CA VAL A 110 7.31 10.57 10.08
C VAL A 110 8.19 10.55 8.81
N GLN A 111 7.83 11.32 7.77
CA GLN A 111 8.60 11.47 6.53
C GLN A 111 9.75 12.49 6.65
N GLY A 112 9.92 13.12 7.82
CA GLY A 112 10.97 14.09 8.05
C GLY A 112 10.62 15.54 7.68
N GLU A 113 9.40 15.79 7.21
CA GLU A 113 8.91 17.12 6.84
C GLU A 113 8.63 17.98 8.09
N VAL A 114 8.85 19.28 7.96
CA VAL A 114 8.58 20.28 8.99
C VAL A 114 7.43 21.19 8.56
N LYS A 115 6.69 21.74 9.52
CA LYS A 115 5.60 22.69 9.26
C LYS A 115 4.54 22.13 8.29
N ASN A 116 4.27 20.82 8.35
CA ASN A 116 3.34 20.13 7.44
C ASN A 116 1.95 19.90 8.06
N VAL A 117 1.57 20.71 9.06
CA VAL A 117 0.34 20.51 9.82
C VAL A 117 -0.48 21.80 9.89
N TRP A 118 -1.79 21.68 9.64
CA TRP A 118 -2.75 22.77 9.83
C TRP A 118 -2.87 23.12 11.33
N CYS A 119 -2.94 24.42 11.61
CA CYS A 119 -3.20 24.88 12.98
C CYS A 119 -4.69 24.74 13.33
N VAL A 120 -5.02 23.82 14.23
CA VAL A 120 -6.41 23.58 14.69
C VAL A 120 -6.96 24.74 15.50
N GLY A 121 -6.07 25.52 16.15
CA GLY A 121 -6.45 26.67 16.95
C GLY A 121 -6.74 27.96 16.16
N ARG A 122 -6.78 27.88 14.81
CA ARG A 122 -7.13 29.01 13.94
C ARG A 122 -8.51 28.80 13.33
N GLU A 123 -9.47 29.60 13.73
CA GLU A 123 -10.85 29.49 13.23
C GLU A 123 -10.95 29.76 11.72
N GLU A 124 -10.10 30.65 11.19
CA GLU A 124 -10.00 30.98 9.79
C GLU A 124 -9.68 29.76 8.91
N ASN A 125 -8.93 28.80 9.46
CA ASN A 125 -8.59 27.58 8.73
C ASN A 125 -9.81 26.74 8.37
N PHE A 126 -10.84 26.71 9.21
CA PHE A 126 -12.10 26.01 8.88
C PHE A 126 -12.91 26.73 7.81
N GLN A 127 -12.79 28.06 7.70
CA GLN A 127 -13.40 28.83 6.62
C GLN A 127 -12.65 28.57 5.29
N ILE A 128 -11.33 28.46 5.35
CA ILE A 128 -10.51 28.06 4.20
C ILE A 128 -10.88 26.65 3.74
N LEU A 129 -10.98 25.68 4.65
CA LEU A 129 -11.41 24.31 4.34
C LEU A 129 -12.82 24.26 3.74
N ASP A 130 -13.76 25.08 4.26
CA ASP A 130 -15.10 25.19 3.68
C ASP A 130 -15.05 25.66 2.21
N SER A 131 -14.19 26.63 1.89
CA SER A 131 -14.01 27.11 0.53
C SER A 131 -13.39 26.06 -0.40
N ILE A 132 -12.37 25.34 0.07
CA ILE A 132 -11.71 24.27 -0.67
C ILE A 132 -12.70 23.11 -0.93
N ILE A 133 -13.38 22.62 0.11
CA ILE A 133 -14.34 21.52 0.02
C ILE A 133 -15.49 21.90 -0.92
N LYS A 134 -15.97 23.14 -0.84
CA LYS A 134 -16.97 23.65 -1.79
C LYS A 134 -16.53 23.48 -3.24
N GLU A 135 -15.30 23.88 -3.58
CA GLU A 135 -14.79 23.74 -4.96
C GLU A 135 -14.62 22.27 -5.34
N PHE A 136 -14.12 21.41 -4.44
CA PHE A 136 -14.05 19.95 -4.67
C PHE A 136 -15.43 19.37 -5.04
N THR A 137 -16.49 19.76 -4.35
CA THR A 137 -17.84 19.24 -4.64
C THR A 137 -18.39 19.64 -6.01
N THR A 138 -17.85 20.66 -6.64
CA THR A 138 -18.21 21.06 -8.02
C THR A 138 -17.53 20.20 -9.08
N MET A 139 -16.41 19.57 -8.73
CA MET A 139 -15.61 18.73 -9.63
C MET A 139 -15.88 17.23 -9.44
N PHE A 140 -16.10 16.80 -8.20
CA PHE A 140 -16.25 15.41 -7.83
C PHE A 140 -17.68 15.12 -7.35
N PRO A 141 -18.50 14.41 -8.15
CA PRO A 141 -19.87 14.08 -7.79
C PRO A 141 -19.99 12.89 -6.82
N PHE A 142 -18.88 12.17 -6.52
CA PHE A 142 -18.90 11.02 -5.64
C PHE A 142 -19.40 11.39 -4.24
N GLU A 143 -20.07 10.46 -3.58
CA GLU A 143 -20.70 10.74 -2.29
C GLU A 143 -19.72 10.97 -1.14
N TYR A 144 -18.46 10.49 -1.25
CA TYR A 144 -17.41 10.66 -0.25
C TYR A 144 -16.32 11.62 -0.72
N ILE A 145 -15.82 12.40 0.23
CA ILE A 145 -14.53 13.11 0.14
C ILE A 145 -13.62 12.49 1.18
N HIS A 146 -12.47 11.99 0.74
CA HIS A 146 -11.46 11.46 1.64
C HIS A 146 -10.62 12.61 2.19
N VAL A 147 -10.56 12.72 3.52
CA VAL A 147 -9.92 13.83 4.23
C VAL A 147 -8.61 13.38 4.91
N ALA A 148 -8.03 12.31 4.41
CA ALA A 148 -6.77 11.74 4.87
C ALA A 148 -6.73 11.47 6.40
N GLY A 149 -5.90 12.19 7.14
CA GLY A 149 -5.82 12.14 8.61
C GLY A 149 -4.78 11.20 9.17
N ASP A 150 -3.95 10.63 8.29
CA ASP A 150 -2.82 9.78 8.63
C ASP A 150 -1.61 10.60 9.11
N GLU A 151 -0.78 9.95 9.88
CA GLU A 151 0.57 10.33 10.30
C GLU A 151 0.73 11.80 10.76
N VAL A 152 -0.33 12.38 11.32
CA VAL A 152 -0.36 13.79 11.76
C VAL A 152 0.76 14.07 12.76
N ASN A 153 1.60 15.07 12.48
CA ASN A 153 2.66 15.52 13.37
C ASN A 153 2.08 16.32 14.56
N ARG A 154 1.46 15.60 15.51
CA ARG A 154 0.79 16.18 16.68
C ARG A 154 1.73 16.89 17.64
N ALA A 155 3.03 16.58 17.66
CA ALA A 155 4.02 17.29 18.45
C ALA A 155 4.08 18.79 18.08
N THR A 156 3.72 19.15 16.85
CA THR A 156 3.55 20.54 16.43
C THR A 156 2.43 21.25 17.21
N TRP A 157 1.31 20.56 17.45
CA TRP A 157 0.18 21.11 18.22
C TRP A 157 0.50 21.29 19.70
N GLU A 158 1.29 20.37 20.26
CA GLU A 158 1.75 20.44 21.67
C GLU A 158 2.60 21.69 21.95
N GLN A 159 3.19 22.29 20.92
CA GLN A 159 3.99 23.50 21.05
C GLN A 159 3.22 24.77 20.63
N CYS A 160 2.13 24.62 19.88
CA CYS A 160 1.38 25.75 19.36
C CYS A 160 0.44 26.35 20.41
N PRO A 161 0.61 27.65 20.79
CA PRO A 161 -0.23 28.30 21.81
C PRO A 161 -1.73 28.28 21.42
N LYS A 162 -2.05 28.47 20.16
CA LYS A 162 -3.45 28.45 19.69
C LYS A 162 -4.09 27.06 19.81
N CYS A 163 -3.34 25.99 19.48
CA CYS A 163 -3.82 24.62 19.64
C CYS A 163 -4.00 24.25 21.11
N LYS A 164 -3.06 24.65 21.97
CA LYS A 164 -3.19 24.51 23.42
C LYS A 164 -4.42 25.25 23.98
N GLY A 165 -4.68 26.48 23.51
CA GLY A 165 -5.86 27.23 23.90
C GLY A 165 -7.18 26.53 23.57
N VAL A 166 -7.26 25.79 22.43
CA VAL A 166 -8.41 24.94 22.13
C VAL A 166 -8.47 23.75 23.08
N MET A 167 -7.35 23.09 23.35
CA MET A 167 -7.31 21.94 24.28
C MET A 167 -7.77 22.35 25.68
N GLU A 168 -7.27 23.48 26.19
CA GLU A 168 -7.67 24.03 27.49
C GLU A 168 -9.17 24.35 27.54
N LYS A 169 -9.69 25.03 26.50
CA LYS A 169 -11.10 25.43 26.41
C LYS A 169 -12.04 24.23 26.38
N GLU A 170 -11.67 23.18 25.63
CA GLU A 170 -12.49 21.99 25.44
C GLU A 170 -12.22 20.91 26.52
N GLY A 171 -11.25 21.13 27.42
CA GLY A 171 -10.86 20.19 28.47
C GLY A 171 -10.13 18.94 27.94
N TYR A 172 -9.43 19.07 26.82
CA TYR A 172 -8.68 17.94 26.22
C TYR A 172 -7.33 17.75 26.91
N THR A 173 -6.99 16.49 27.15
CA THR A 173 -5.76 16.09 27.84
C THR A 173 -4.70 15.56 26.91
N ASP A 174 -5.06 15.24 25.66
CA ASP A 174 -4.14 14.77 24.65
C ASP A 174 -4.49 15.29 23.25
N THR A 175 -3.52 15.21 22.35
CA THR A 175 -3.65 15.70 20.96
C THR A 175 -4.44 14.79 20.03
N PHE A 176 -4.78 13.55 20.41
CA PHE A 176 -5.74 12.73 19.67
C PHE A 176 -7.15 13.27 19.82
N GLN A 177 -7.52 13.79 21.01
CA GLN A 177 -8.78 14.47 21.24
C GLN A 177 -8.90 15.74 20.39
N LEU A 178 -7.79 16.50 20.25
CA LEU A 178 -7.72 17.67 19.37
C LEU A 178 -7.86 17.25 17.90
N GLN A 179 -7.26 16.14 17.47
CA GLN A 179 -7.43 15.58 16.14
C GLN A 179 -8.89 15.18 15.88
N ASN A 180 -9.55 14.54 16.84
CA ASN A 180 -10.97 14.20 16.74
C ASN A 180 -11.86 15.46 16.66
N TYR A 181 -11.54 16.51 17.45
CA TYR A 181 -12.22 17.81 17.35
C TYR A 181 -12.10 18.40 15.93
N PHE A 182 -10.90 18.36 15.34
CA PHE A 182 -10.68 18.82 13.98
C PHE A 182 -11.58 18.07 13.00
N PHE A 183 -11.57 16.74 13.02
CA PHE A 183 -12.38 15.94 12.09
C PHE A 183 -13.86 16.08 12.30
N LYS A 184 -14.37 16.24 13.51
CA LYS A 184 -15.77 16.58 13.77
C LYS A 184 -16.20 17.90 13.10
N ARG A 185 -15.31 18.86 13.03
CA ARG A 185 -15.58 20.11 12.32
C ARG A 185 -15.50 19.95 10.80
N VAL A 186 -14.55 19.17 10.31
CA VAL A 186 -14.44 18.84 8.89
C VAL A 186 -15.67 18.03 8.41
N GLU A 187 -16.14 17.06 9.18
CA GLU A 187 -17.38 16.34 8.88
C GLU A 187 -18.56 17.30 8.63
N LYS A 188 -18.75 18.27 9.53
CA LYS A 188 -19.83 19.26 9.37
C LYS A 188 -19.68 20.12 8.11
N ILE A 189 -18.45 20.44 7.72
CA ILE A 189 -18.19 21.15 6.48
C ILE A 189 -18.53 20.27 5.26
N VAL A 190 -18.12 19.00 5.27
CA VAL A 190 -18.41 18.05 4.19
C VAL A 190 -19.93 17.80 4.08
N GLU A 191 -20.62 17.60 5.20
CA GLU A 191 -22.07 17.41 5.27
C GLU A 191 -22.86 18.59 4.75
N LYS A 192 -22.39 19.82 4.96
CA LYS A 192 -23.00 21.06 4.41
C LYS A 192 -23.20 21.00 2.90
N TYR A 193 -22.33 20.27 2.21
CA TYR A 193 -22.38 20.09 0.75
C TYR A 193 -23.01 18.76 0.32
N ASN A 194 -23.76 18.10 1.19
CA ASN A 194 -24.39 16.81 0.93
C ASN A 194 -23.38 15.74 0.50
N ARG A 195 -22.21 15.72 1.16
CA ARG A 195 -21.18 14.69 1.01
C ARG A 195 -20.95 14.02 2.34
N LYS A 196 -20.30 12.86 2.29
CA LYS A 196 -19.87 12.08 3.44
C LYS A 196 -18.34 12.14 3.55
N THR A 197 -17.86 12.04 4.76
CA THR A 197 -16.44 12.00 5.05
C THR A 197 -15.92 10.57 4.91
N ALA A 198 -14.74 10.42 4.32
CA ALA A 198 -13.92 9.23 4.42
C ALA A 198 -12.52 9.63 4.92
N GLY A 199 -11.77 8.70 5.51
CA GLY A 199 -10.39 8.99 5.91
C GLY A 199 -9.67 7.74 6.42
N TRP A 200 -8.37 7.90 6.63
CA TRP A 200 -7.52 6.82 7.14
C TRP A 200 -7.92 6.45 8.58
N ASN A 201 -7.57 5.24 8.99
CA ASN A 201 -8.02 4.70 10.30
C ASN A 201 -7.59 5.54 11.51
N GLU A 202 -6.64 6.46 11.37
CA GLU A 202 -6.22 7.35 12.47
C GLU A 202 -7.27 8.40 12.84
N ILE A 203 -8.20 8.75 11.94
CA ILE A 203 -9.20 9.79 12.21
C ILE A 203 -10.15 9.42 13.36
N ILE A 204 -10.31 8.15 13.66
CA ILE A 204 -11.15 7.68 14.78
C ILE A 204 -10.39 7.59 16.11
N LYS A 205 -9.08 7.88 16.15
CA LYS A 205 -8.33 7.97 17.39
C LYS A 205 -8.78 9.22 18.18
N GLY A 206 -8.82 9.10 19.50
CA GLY A 206 -9.16 10.24 20.39
C GLY A 206 -10.66 10.54 20.54
N GLY A 207 -11.55 9.83 19.84
CA GLY A 207 -12.99 10.02 19.98
C GLY A 207 -13.83 9.32 18.94
N THR A 208 -15.09 9.71 18.86
CA THR A 208 -16.07 9.17 17.89
C THR A 208 -16.31 10.16 16.77
N LEU A 209 -16.52 9.66 15.56
CA LEU A 209 -17.01 10.39 14.39
C LEU A 209 -18.42 9.87 14.02
N SER A 210 -19.03 10.49 13.02
CA SER A 210 -20.32 10.07 12.48
C SER A 210 -20.25 8.60 12.00
N PRO A 211 -21.28 7.76 12.25
CA PRO A 211 -21.34 6.42 11.65
C PRO A 211 -21.38 6.42 10.12
N ASN A 212 -21.66 7.58 9.51
CA ASN A 212 -21.60 7.77 8.05
C ASN A 212 -20.18 7.96 7.52
N THR A 213 -19.22 8.22 8.39
CA THR A 213 -17.79 8.34 8.01
C THR A 213 -17.24 6.97 7.68
N GLU A 214 -16.68 6.84 6.50
CA GLU A 214 -16.06 5.61 6.00
C GLU A 214 -14.57 5.58 6.34
N ILE A 215 -14.09 4.46 6.86
CA ILE A 215 -12.71 4.31 7.32
C ILE A 215 -11.92 3.45 6.36
N PHE A 216 -10.74 3.95 5.99
CA PHE A 216 -9.76 3.26 5.16
C PHE A 216 -8.63 2.71 6.04
N ALA A 217 -8.62 1.40 6.25
CA ALA A 217 -7.74 0.75 7.22
C ALA A 217 -6.44 0.27 6.56
N TRP A 218 -5.40 1.13 6.59
CA TRP A 218 -4.12 0.86 5.94
C TRP A 218 -3.05 0.26 6.87
N GLN A 219 -3.07 0.60 8.16
CA GLN A 219 -2.04 0.20 9.12
C GLN A 219 -2.04 -1.32 9.40
N GLY A 220 -3.12 -2.02 9.04
CA GLY A 220 -3.24 -3.47 9.16
C GLY A 220 -4.67 -3.93 9.36
N VAL A 221 -4.88 -5.24 9.28
CA VAL A 221 -6.21 -5.87 9.42
C VAL A 221 -6.89 -5.51 10.74
N ASN A 222 -6.13 -5.45 11.84
CA ASN A 222 -6.67 -5.15 13.17
C ASN A 222 -7.30 -3.75 13.25
N TYR A 223 -6.78 -2.77 12.52
CA TYR A 223 -7.36 -1.43 12.47
C TYR A 223 -8.69 -1.41 11.72
N GLY A 224 -8.83 -2.27 10.70
CA GLY A 224 -10.12 -2.49 10.05
C GLY A 224 -11.15 -3.15 10.98
N ILE A 225 -10.72 -4.16 11.74
CA ILE A 225 -11.56 -4.81 12.77
C ILE A 225 -12.01 -3.78 13.83
N GLU A 226 -11.10 -2.94 14.30
CA GLU A 226 -11.41 -1.87 15.25
C GLU A 226 -12.43 -0.89 14.68
N SER A 227 -12.23 -0.43 13.45
CA SER A 227 -13.14 0.51 12.77
C SER A 227 -14.55 -0.06 12.65
N VAL A 228 -14.66 -1.31 12.24
CA VAL A 228 -15.95 -2.04 12.17
C VAL A 228 -16.59 -2.21 13.54
N LYS A 229 -15.82 -2.56 14.57
CA LYS A 229 -16.34 -2.70 15.96
C LYS A 229 -16.83 -1.37 16.51
N ARG A 230 -16.32 -0.23 16.03
CA ARG A 230 -16.82 1.12 16.32
C ARG A 230 -18.05 1.52 15.48
N GLY A 231 -18.51 0.65 14.58
CA GLY A 231 -19.71 0.86 13.77
C GLY A 231 -19.49 1.57 12.44
N HIS A 232 -18.23 1.78 12.02
CA HIS A 232 -17.92 2.43 10.76
C HIS A 232 -17.92 1.46 9.59
N LYS A 233 -18.44 1.91 8.45
CA LYS A 233 -18.13 1.26 7.16
C LYS A 233 -16.65 1.33 6.91
N THR A 234 -16.06 0.24 6.42
CA THR A 234 -14.61 0.12 6.32
C THR A 234 -14.18 -0.44 4.97
N ILE A 235 -13.21 0.21 4.36
CA ILE A 235 -12.45 -0.30 3.22
C ILE A 235 -11.14 -0.88 3.75
N MET A 236 -10.87 -2.13 3.41
CA MET A 236 -9.66 -2.82 3.84
C MET A 236 -8.52 -2.56 2.86
N ILE A 237 -7.45 -1.95 3.35
CA ILE A 237 -6.27 -1.58 2.57
C ILE A 237 -4.95 -1.86 3.32
N PRO A 238 -4.82 -3.01 4.01
CA PRO A 238 -3.66 -3.26 4.86
C PRO A 238 -2.37 -3.27 4.05
N GLY A 239 -1.42 -2.41 4.44
CA GLY A 239 -0.16 -2.19 3.73
C GLY A 239 0.62 -3.49 3.47
N GLN A 240 0.51 -4.48 4.36
CA GLN A 240 1.19 -5.78 4.26
C GLN A 240 0.68 -6.67 3.10
N TYR A 241 -0.41 -6.30 2.43
CA TYR A 241 -1.02 -7.09 1.35
C TYR A 241 -1.36 -6.27 0.11
N THR A 242 -1.71 -4.99 0.28
CA THR A 242 -2.36 -4.20 -0.78
C THR A 242 -1.61 -2.95 -1.19
N TYR A 243 -0.42 -2.68 -0.62
CA TYR A 243 0.44 -1.58 -1.05
C TYR A 243 1.34 -2.03 -2.20
N PHE A 244 1.06 -1.55 -3.40
CA PHE A 244 1.75 -1.97 -4.63
C PHE A 244 3.03 -1.18 -4.93
N ASP A 245 3.39 -0.23 -4.11
CA ASP A 245 4.73 0.37 -4.03
C ASP A 245 5.74 -0.53 -3.32
N MET A 246 5.28 -1.54 -2.57
CA MET A 246 6.15 -2.56 -1.96
C MET A 246 6.82 -3.43 -3.01
N ALA A 247 8.07 -3.82 -2.75
CA ALA A 247 8.83 -4.75 -3.58
C ALA A 247 8.12 -6.10 -3.71
N GLN A 248 8.25 -6.74 -4.86
CA GLN A 248 7.66 -8.04 -5.17
C GLN A 248 8.60 -9.21 -4.90
N SER A 249 9.89 -8.93 -4.71
CA SER A 249 10.91 -9.86 -4.22
C SER A 249 12.07 -9.09 -3.57
N GLU A 250 12.95 -9.80 -2.88
CA GLU A 250 14.11 -9.21 -2.19
C GLU A 250 15.07 -8.44 -3.12
N ASN A 251 15.13 -8.82 -4.39
CA ASN A 251 16.06 -8.26 -5.36
C ASN A 251 15.42 -7.25 -6.32
N GLU A 252 14.16 -6.83 -6.06
CA GLU A 252 13.45 -5.86 -6.88
C GLU A 252 13.38 -4.48 -6.22
N ARG A 253 13.21 -3.46 -7.06
CA ARG A 253 12.88 -2.10 -6.61
C ARG A 253 11.51 -2.09 -5.95
N GLY A 254 11.35 -1.28 -4.93
CA GLY A 254 10.13 -1.15 -4.15
C GLY A 254 10.43 -0.91 -2.68
N HIS A 255 9.48 -0.37 -1.96
CA HIS A 255 9.56 -0.27 -0.50
C HIS A 255 9.48 -1.66 0.14
N ARG A 256 9.89 -1.77 1.41
CA ARG A 256 9.89 -3.04 2.15
C ARG A 256 9.38 -2.89 3.58
N TRP A 257 9.01 -1.67 3.97
CA TRP A 257 8.62 -1.38 5.34
C TRP A 257 7.39 -2.17 5.81
N ALA A 258 6.46 -2.50 4.90
CA ALA A 258 5.28 -3.29 5.25
C ALA A 258 5.50 -4.79 5.02
N ALA A 259 6.02 -5.17 3.85
CA ALA A 259 6.31 -6.56 3.47
C ALA A 259 6.91 -6.63 2.06
N ILE A 260 7.38 -7.82 1.65
CA ILE A 260 7.52 -8.20 0.24
C ILE A 260 6.16 -8.71 -0.23
N ILE A 261 5.61 -8.09 -1.29
CA ILE A 261 4.23 -8.33 -1.73
C ILE A 261 4.21 -8.79 -3.18
N ASP A 262 4.23 -10.09 -3.39
CA ASP A 262 4.02 -10.71 -4.69
C ASP A 262 2.52 -10.93 -4.99
N THR A 263 2.21 -11.38 -6.18
CA THR A 263 0.84 -11.66 -6.61
C THR A 263 0.15 -12.72 -5.75
N LYS A 264 0.90 -13.74 -5.28
CA LYS A 264 0.35 -14.82 -4.46
C LYS A 264 0.00 -14.33 -3.05
N ARG A 265 0.80 -13.42 -2.50
CA ARG A 265 0.53 -12.79 -1.20
C ARG A 265 -0.76 -11.96 -1.25
N VAL A 266 -0.96 -11.16 -2.32
CA VAL A 266 -2.23 -10.43 -2.54
C VAL A 266 -3.40 -11.40 -2.60
N TYR A 267 -3.29 -12.46 -3.41
CA TYR A 267 -4.35 -13.46 -3.57
C TYR A 267 -4.72 -14.18 -2.27
N ARG A 268 -3.74 -14.44 -1.39
CA ARG A 268 -3.96 -15.11 -0.10
C ARG A 268 -4.63 -14.23 0.94
N TYR A 269 -4.66 -12.93 0.71
CA TYR A 269 -5.32 -12.01 1.63
C TYR A 269 -6.81 -12.31 1.73
N GLU A 270 -7.32 -12.33 2.97
CA GLU A 270 -8.75 -12.48 3.25
C GLU A 270 -9.31 -11.14 3.76
N PRO A 271 -10.11 -10.44 2.95
CA PRO A 271 -10.59 -9.10 3.31
C PRO A 271 -11.57 -9.09 4.49
N ILE A 272 -12.29 -10.20 4.71
CA ILE A 272 -13.28 -10.28 5.79
C ILE A 272 -12.76 -11.22 6.88
N PRO A 273 -12.27 -10.69 8.02
CA PRO A 273 -11.77 -11.50 9.14
C PRO A 273 -12.95 -12.12 9.92
N ILE A 274 -13.51 -13.19 9.37
CA ILE A 274 -14.76 -13.81 9.85
C ILE A 274 -14.69 -14.32 11.30
N ASN A 275 -13.49 -14.65 11.79
CA ASN A 275 -13.31 -15.14 13.16
C ASN A 275 -13.35 -14.01 14.21
N ASP A 276 -13.12 -12.75 13.80
CA ASP A 276 -12.97 -11.60 14.68
C ASP A 276 -14.21 -10.69 14.71
N LEU A 277 -15.15 -10.91 13.79
CA LEU A 277 -16.32 -10.07 13.56
C LEU A 277 -17.61 -10.88 13.53
N THR A 278 -18.65 -10.35 14.14
CA THR A 278 -20.01 -10.90 14.00
C THR A 278 -20.51 -10.75 12.55
N HIS A 279 -21.53 -11.51 12.17
CA HIS A 279 -22.11 -11.44 10.83
C HIS A 279 -22.59 -10.03 10.46
N GLU A 280 -23.18 -9.29 11.41
CA GLU A 280 -23.62 -7.90 11.16
C GLU A 280 -22.40 -6.96 11.00
N GLN A 281 -21.35 -7.16 11.76
CA GLN A 281 -20.11 -6.39 11.62
C GLN A 281 -19.42 -6.67 10.29
N GLN A 282 -19.39 -7.91 9.82
CA GLN A 282 -18.81 -8.25 8.51
C GLN A 282 -19.45 -7.46 7.36
N LYS A 283 -20.75 -7.12 7.45
CA LYS A 283 -21.47 -6.30 6.45
C LYS A 283 -20.95 -4.86 6.36
N LEU A 284 -20.25 -4.39 7.39
CA LEU A 284 -19.63 -3.05 7.39
C LEU A 284 -18.32 -3.00 6.58
N ILE A 285 -17.69 -4.15 6.31
CA ILE A 285 -16.58 -4.18 5.35
C ILE A 285 -17.17 -4.04 3.95
N LYS A 286 -16.87 -2.91 3.30
CA LYS A 286 -17.46 -2.52 2.02
C LYS A 286 -16.61 -2.91 0.81
N GLY A 287 -15.34 -3.19 1.03
CA GLY A 287 -14.45 -3.58 -0.05
C GLY A 287 -12.99 -3.61 0.34
N VAL A 288 -12.19 -3.75 -0.69
CA VAL A 288 -10.73 -3.70 -0.61
C VAL A 288 -10.20 -2.66 -1.57
N GLN A 289 -9.04 -2.10 -1.26
CA GLN A 289 -8.33 -1.18 -2.15
C GLN A 289 -6.85 -1.58 -2.23
N GLY A 290 -6.26 -1.40 -3.41
CA GLY A 290 -4.81 -1.39 -3.59
C GLY A 290 -4.30 0.04 -3.63
N ALA A 291 -3.21 0.32 -2.95
CA ALA A 291 -2.53 1.61 -3.00
C ALA A 291 -1.23 1.52 -3.81
N LEU A 292 -0.91 2.58 -4.52
CA LEU A 292 0.33 2.73 -5.26
C LEU A 292 0.86 4.14 -5.04
N TRP A 293 1.84 4.26 -4.16
CA TRP A 293 2.52 5.51 -3.84
C TRP A 293 3.63 5.79 -4.86
N SER A 294 3.86 7.07 -5.15
CA SER A 294 4.63 7.49 -6.33
C SER A 294 6.01 8.07 -6.02
N GLU A 295 6.69 7.61 -4.99
CA GLU A 295 8.04 8.08 -4.62
C GLU A 295 9.14 7.66 -5.60
N TYR A 296 8.80 6.89 -6.63
CA TYR A 296 9.74 6.37 -7.65
C TYR A 296 9.83 7.24 -8.90
N LEU A 297 9.93 8.55 -8.74
CA LEU A 297 9.98 9.49 -9.87
C LEU A 297 11.23 9.37 -10.75
N ASP A 298 12.28 8.71 -10.26
CA ASP A 298 13.49 8.40 -11.00
C ASP A 298 13.33 7.22 -11.97
N LEU A 299 12.17 6.56 -11.95
CA LEU A 299 11.85 5.42 -12.78
C LEU A 299 10.87 5.77 -13.91
N PRO A 300 10.91 5.03 -15.03
CA PRO A 300 9.94 5.23 -16.10
C PRO A 300 8.49 5.07 -15.61
N ALA A 301 7.54 5.84 -16.15
CA ALA A 301 6.11 5.76 -15.79
C ALA A 301 5.56 4.33 -15.88
N ARG A 302 6.05 3.52 -16.84
CA ARG A 302 5.69 2.09 -16.98
C ARG A 302 6.09 1.22 -15.77
N PHE A 303 6.97 1.71 -14.89
CA PHE A 303 7.28 1.03 -13.64
C PHE A 303 6.05 0.96 -12.71
N MET A 304 5.19 1.96 -12.75
CA MET A 304 3.93 1.94 -11.98
C MET A 304 2.98 0.83 -12.48
N GLU A 305 2.96 0.58 -13.78
CA GLU A 305 2.22 -0.55 -14.37
C GLU A 305 2.81 -1.90 -13.91
N TYR A 306 4.13 -2.02 -13.98
CA TYR A 306 4.86 -3.21 -13.50
C TYR A 306 4.61 -3.48 -12.00
N GLN A 307 4.57 -2.46 -11.19
CA GLN A 307 4.24 -2.57 -9.77
C GLN A 307 2.78 -2.96 -9.52
N SER A 308 1.88 -2.54 -10.40
CA SER A 308 0.45 -2.80 -10.25
C SER A 308 0.05 -4.19 -10.76
N TYR A 309 0.61 -4.63 -11.88
CA TYR A 309 0.18 -5.86 -12.57
C TYR A 309 1.23 -6.99 -12.46
N PRO A 310 0.77 -8.22 -12.19
CA PRO A 310 -0.62 -8.70 -12.11
C PRO A 310 -1.27 -8.62 -10.73
N ARG A 311 -0.71 -7.89 -9.75
CA ARG A 311 -1.25 -7.79 -8.38
C ARG A 311 -2.70 -7.27 -8.33
N ILE A 312 -3.05 -6.29 -9.17
CA ILE A 312 -4.45 -5.81 -9.29
C ILE A 312 -5.37 -6.93 -9.75
N SER A 313 -4.91 -7.83 -10.62
CA SER A 313 -5.74 -8.98 -11.03
C SER A 313 -6.06 -9.91 -9.86
N ALA A 314 -5.09 -10.13 -8.97
CA ALA A 314 -5.30 -10.89 -7.74
C ALA A 314 -6.22 -10.14 -6.75
N LEU A 315 -6.04 -8.83 -6.59
CA LEU A 315 -6.92 -8.01 -5.77
C LEU A 315 -8.36 -8.02 -6.27
N SER A 316 -8.55 -7.92 -7.58
CA SER A 316 -9.87 -8.00 -8.20
C SER A 316 -10.52 -9.36 -7.94
N GLU A 317 -9.78 -10.46 -8.08
CA GLU A 317 -10.30 -11.81 -7.81
C GLU A 317 -10.80 -11.92 -6.36
N ILE A 318 -10.01 -11.51 -5.36
CA ILE A 318 -10.42 -11.61 -3.96
C ILE A 318 -11.54 -10.64 -3.58
N ALA A 319 -11.71 -9.55 -4.33
CA ALA A 319 -12.81 -8.60 -4.13
C ALA A 319 -14.17 -9.15 -4.60
N TRP A 320 -14.16 -10.02 -5.61
CA TRP A 320 -15.38 -10.52 -6.27
C TRP A 320 -15.69 -12.00 -6.00
N SER A 321 -14.72 -12.78 -5.52
CA SER A 321 -14.89 -14.19 -5.25
C SER A 321 -15.18 -14.45 -3.78
N LYS A 322 -16.08 -15.38 -3.50
CA LYS A 322 -16.28 -15.87 -2.14
C LYS A 322 -15.03 -16.62 -1.66
N LYS A 323 -14.81 -16.64 -0.36
CA LYS A 323 -13.66 -17.31 0.26
C LYS A 323 -13.59 -18.80 -0.13
N GLU A 324 -14.72 -19.50 -0.10
CA GLU A 324 -14.84 -20.92 -0.44
C GLU A 324 -14.56 -21.24 -1.90
N ASP A 325 -14.72 -20.26 -2.80
CA ASP A 325 -14.48 -20.43 -4.24
C ASP A 325 -13.03 -20.08 -4.64
N LYS A 326 -12.23 -19.56 -3.70
CA LYS A 326 -10.84 -19.18 -3.97
C LYS A 326 -9.95 -20.41 -4.11
N ASN A 327 -9.28 -20.50 -5.24
CA ASN A 327 -8.29 -21.54 -5.55
C ASN A 327 -7.13 -20.94 -6.33
N TRP A 328 -5.96 -20.90 -5.70
CA TRP A 328 -4.76 -20.29 -6.29
C TRP A 328 -4.37 -20.93 -7.62
N GLU A 329 -4.37 -22.25 -7.70
CA GLU A 329 -3.92 -22.96 -8.91
C GLU A 329 -4.85 -22.67 -10.09
N ASN A 330 -6.16 -22.61 -9.85
CA ASN A 330 -7.15 -22.22 -10.86
C ASN A 330 -6.95 -20.75 -11.29
N PHE A 331 -6.81 -19.84 -10.33
CA PHE A 331 -6.55 -18.43 -10.63
C PHE A 331 -5.25 -18.25 -11.41
N TYR A 332 -4.15 -18.88 -10.95
CA TYR A 332 -2.86 -18.82 -11.59
C TYR A 332 -2.89 -19.35 -13.03
N SER A 333 -3.58 -20.46 -13.24
CA SER A 333 -3.77 -21.04 -14.59
C SER A 333 -4.53 -20.08 -15.52
N ARG A 334 -5.64 -19.48 -15.06
CA ARG A 334 -6.38 -18.47 -15.84
C ARG A 334 -5.54 -17.22 -16.12
N LEU A 335 -4.79 -16.77 -15.12
CA LEU A 335 -3.90 -15.62 -15.22
C LEU A 335 -2.84 -15.86 -16.31
N THR A 336 -2.10 -16.96 -16.22
CA THR A 336 -0.94 -17.23 -17.10
C THR A 336 -1.33 -17.71 -18.48
N ASN A 337 -2.38 -18.52 -18.63
CA ASN A 337 -2.79 -19.04 -19.93
C ASN A 337 -3.63 -18.07 -20.77
N SER A 338 -4.22 -17.04 -20.14
CA SER A 338 -5.16 -16.14 -20.84
C SER A 338 -4.93 -14.67 -20.49
N HIS A 339 -4.92 -14.32 -19.21
CA HIS A 339 -5.00 -12.93 -18.81
C HIS A 339 -3.71 -12.14 -19.07
N LEU A 340 -2.52 -12.76 -18.96
CA LEU A 340 -1.26 -12.11 -19.33
C LEU A 340 -1.25 -11.68 -20.81
N ASN A 341 -1.80 -12.51 -21.71
CA ASN A 341 -2.00 -12.13 -23.13
C ASN A 341 -2.93 -10.90 -23.26
N ARG A 342 -3.99 -10.85 -22.43
CA ARG A 342 -4.89 -9.71 -22.42
C ARG A 342 -4.18 -8.44 -21.94
N LEU A 343 -3.38 -8.51 -20.86
CA LEU A 343 -2.59 -7.38 -20.39
C LEU A 343 -1.61 -6.88 -21.46
N ALA A 344 -0.91 -7.79 -22.13
CA ALA A 344 -0.02 -7.47 -23.24
C ALA A 344 -0.74 -6.76 -24.39
N ASN A 345 -1.91 -7.27 -24.80
CA ASN A 345 -2.74 -6.67 -25.86
C ASN A 345 -3.29 -5.30 -25.46
N MET A 346 -3.50 -5.04 -24.18
CA MET A 346 -3.86 -3.71 -23.64
C MET A 346 -2.68 -2.76 -23.54
N GLY A 347 -1.47 -3.21 -23.87
CA GLY A 347 -0.24 -2.42 -23.77
C GLY A 347 0.26 -2.19 -22.35
N ILE A 348 -0.20 -2.97 -21.37
CA ILE A 348 0.19 -2.85 -19.97
C ILE A 348 1.55 -3.50 -19.74
N ALA A 349 2.49 -2.79 -19.14
CA ALA A 349 3.74 -3.36 -18.67
C ALA A 349 3.49 -4.08 -17.33
N PHE A 350 3.53 -5.39 -17.35
CA PHE A 350 3.33 -6.19 -16.14
C PHE A 350 4.60 -6.95 -15.74
N ARG A 351 4.67 -7.33 -14.47
CA ARG A 351 5.70 -8.21 -13.96
C ARG A 351 5.36 -9.66 -14.34
N ASP A 352 6.23 -10.27 -15.14
CA ASP A 352 6.10 -11.70 -15.42
C ASP A 352 6.62 -12.55 -14.25
N PHE A 353 6.24 -13.81 -14.20
CA PHE A 353 6.61 -14.74 -13.13
C PHE A 353 8.03 -15.28 -13.35
N PRO A 354 8.92 -15.18 -12.33
CA PRO A 354 10.27 -15.71 -12.45
C PRO A 354 10.29 -17.24 -12.47
N PRO A 355 11.27 -17.84 -13.13
CA PRO A 355 11.50 -19.29 -13.04
C PRO A 355 12.11 -19.63 -11.67
N THR A 356 12.11 -20.90 -11.31
CA THR A 356 12.88 -21.42 -10.18
C THR A 356 14.06 -22.22 -10.72
N ALA A 357 15.28 -21.87 -10.31
CA ALA A 357 16.50 -22.52 -10.75
C ALA A 357 17.21 -23.21 -9.58
N ASN A 358 17.30 -24.54 -9.64
CA ASN A 358 17.91 -25.36 -8.60
C ASN A 358 19.20 -25.99 -9.09
N TYR A 359 20.26 -25.92 -8.27
CA TYR A 359 21.52 -26.62 -8.53
C TYR A 359 21.63 -27.85 -7.64
N ASN A 360 21.74 -29.02 -8.25
CA ASN A 360 21.95 -30.27 -7.53
C ASN A 360 22.87 -31.20 -8.31
N LYS A 361 23.85 -31.82 -7.63
CA LYS A 361 24.78 -32.83 -8.18
C LYS A 361 25.42 -32.44 -9.52
N GLY A 362 25.88 -31.18 -9.63
CA GLY A 362 26.57 -30.72 -10.85
C GLY A 362 25.66 -30.22 -11.97
N LYS A 363 24.36 -30.14 -11.74
CA LYS A 363 23.38 -29.71 -12.75
C LYS A 363 22.47 -28.59 -12.25
N ILE A 364 22.19 -27.62 -13.11
CA ILE A 364 21.12 -26.65 -12.91
C ILE A 364 19.86 -27.16 -13.60
N THR A 365 18.79 -27.28 -12.84
CA THR A 365 17.43 -27.59 -13.35
C THR A 365 16.55 -26.39 -13.13
N VAL A 366 15.86 -25.94 -14.18
CA VAL A 366 14.96 -24.80 -14.11
C VAL A 366 13.52 -25.27 -14.27
N THR A 367 12.70 -24.91 -13.30
CA THR A 367 11.24 -25.07 -13.38
C THR A 367 10.66 -23.81 -14.00
N VAL A 368 9.99 -23.96 -15.13
CA VAL A 368 9.31 -22.85 -15.80
C VAL A 368 8.05 -22.45 -15.02
N PRO A 369 7.72 -21.16 -14.91
CA PRO A 369 6.62 -20.71 -14.08
C PRO A 369 5.23 -21.11 -14.60
N TYR A 370 5.08 -21.28 -15.91
CA TYR A 370 3.84 -21.72 -16.57
C TYR A 370 4.13 -22.35 -17.94
N THR A 371 3.15 -23.01 -18.52
CA THR A 371 3.28 -23.67 -19.84
C THR A 371 3.66 -22.66 -20.91
N ASN A 372 4.65 -23.00 -21.72
CA ASN A 372 5.21 -22.16 -22.80
C ASN A 372 5.90 -20.85 -22.33
N ALA A 373 6.24 -20.74 -21.05
CA ALA A 373 7.08 -19.63 -20.58
C ALA A 373 8.47 -19.66 -21.26
N GLU A 374 8.89 -18.55 -21.85
CA GLU A 374 10.21 -18.42 -22.46
C GLU A 374 11.22 -18.06 -21.38
N VAL A 375 12.04 -19.04 -20.96
CA VAL A 375 13.09 -18.82 -19.98
C VAL A 375 14.45 -18.73 -20.69
N ARG A 376 15.16 -17.64 -20.49
CA ARG A 376 16.50 -17.42 -20.98
C ARG A 376 17.50 -17.29 -19.84
N TYR A 377 18.78 -17.57 -20.13
CA TYR A 377 19.82 -17.50 -19.13
C TYR A 377 21.06 -16.73 -19.61
N ALA A 378 21.80 -16.21 -18.66
CA ALA A 378 23.10 -15.60 -18.89
C ALA A 378 24.09 -16.12 -17.85
N VAL A 379 25.37 -16.05 -18.21
CA VAL A 379 26.51 -16.42 -17.34
C VAL A 379 27.32 -15.20 -16.93
N GLN A 380 28.31 -15.39 -16.06
CA GLN A 380 29.20 -14.32 -15.59
C GLN A 380 28.43 -13.15 -14.91
N SER A 381 27.37 -13.48 -14.20
CA SER A 381 26.51 -12.50 -13.49
C SER A 381 25.84 -11.44 -14.40
N SER A 382 25.87 -11.61 -15.72
CA SER A 382 25.16 -10.76 -16.67
C SER A 382 23.64 -10.91 -16.50
N GLU A 383 22.89 -9.88 -16.86
CA GLU A 383 21.42 -9.98 -16.91
C GLU A 383 20.97 -10.67 -18.20
N PRO A 384 20.07 -11.69 -18.10
CA PRO A 384 19.48 -12.28 -19.29
C PRO A 384 18.69 -11.27 -20.11
N THR A 385 18.91 -11.29 -21.43
CA THR A 385 18.18 -10.49 -22.42
C THR A 385 17.42 -11.41 -23.35
N LYS A 386 16.60 -10.87 -24.25
CA LYS A 386 15.90 -11.63 -25.27
C LYS A 386 16.81 -12.29 -26.28
N GLN A 387 18.05 -11.85 -26.39
CA GLN A 387 19.09 -12.44 -27.25
C GLN A 387 19.92 -13.50 -26.50
N SER A 388 19.73 -13.63 -25.20
CA SER A 388 20.42 -14.66 -24.40
C SER A 388 19.93 -16.07 -24.77
N PRO A 389 20.75 -17.12 -24.55
CA PRO A 389 20.37 -18.50 -24.83
C PRO A 389 19.05 -18.89 -24.15
N LEU A 390 18.23 -19.64 -24.88
CA LEU A 390 16.98 -20.23 -24.36
C LEU A 390 17.33 -21.44 -23.49
N TYR A 391 16.69 -21.55 -22.33
CA TYR A 391 16.78 -22.74 -21.50
C TYR A 391 15.87 -23.85 -22.06
N THR A 392 16.47 -24.93 -22.48
CA THR A 392 15.74 -26.09 -23.08
C THR A 392 15.99 -27.39 -22.34
N SER A 393 17.06 -27.50 -21.57
CA SER A 393 17.44 -28.71 -20.84
C SER A 393 18.36 -28.38 -19.67
N PRO A 394 18.51 -29.29 -18.68
CA PRO A 394 19.42 -29.11 -17.56
C PRO A 394 20.84 -28.77 -17.99
N ILE A 395 21.47 -27.80 -17.31
CA ILE A 395 22.82 -27.30 -17.62
C ILE A 395 23.80 -27.98 -16.68
N GLU A 396 24.77 -28.70 -17.23
CA GLU A 396 25.89 -29.28 -16.46
C GLU A 396 26.94 -28.22 -16.23
N THR A 397 27.22 -27.92 -14.95
CA THR A 397 28.22 -26.93 -14.57
C THR A 397 28.62 -27.11 -13.09
N LYS A 398 29.82 -26.65 -12.76
CA LYS A 398 30.24 -26.45 -11.37
C LYS A 398 30.06 -25.00 -10.91
N ASP A 399 29.98 -24.06 -11.86
CA ASP A 399 29.97 -22.61 -11.63
C ASP A 399 28.54 -22.05 -11.63
N TYR A 400 27.62 -22.78 -10.98
CA TYR A 400 26.17 -22.44 -10.97
C TYR A 400 25.86 -21.04 -10.44
N GLU A 401 26.68 -20.48 -9.53
CA GLU A 401 26.48 -19.17 -8.91
C GLU A 401 26.54 -18.01 -9.91
N HIS A 402 27.17 -18.24 -11.07
CA HIS A 402 27.29 -17.25 -12.13
C HIS A 402 26.13 -17.27 -13.14
N TYR A 403 25.18 -18.19 -12.98
CA TYR A 403 24.03 -18.30 -13.86
C TYR A 403 22.84 -17.51 -13.32
N LYS A 404 22.24 -16.71 -14.20
CA LYS A 404 20.97 -16.04 -13.95
C LYS A 404 19.94 -16.49 -14.99
N PHE A 405 18.70 -16.60 -14.56
CA PHE A 405 17.56 -17.04 -15.38
C PHE A 405 16.45 -16.00 -15.32
N LYS A 406 15.76 -15.80 -16.42
CA LYS A 406 14.69 -14.81 -16.54
C LYS A 406 13.62 -15.29 -17.50
N THR A 407 12.35 -15.09 -17.14
CA THR A 407 11.20 -15.34 -18.00
C THR A 407 10.94 -14.10 -18.86
N PHE A 408 10.55 -14.32 -20.10
CA PHE A 408 10.13 -13.29 -21.03
C PHE A 408 8.75 -13.61 -21.60
N PHE A 409 7.87 -12.64 -21.59
CA PHE A 409 6.55 -12.68 -22.20
C PHE A 409 6.56 -11.85 -23.49
N GLY A 410 7.09 -12.42 -24.57
CA GLY A 410 7.30 -11.71 -25.82
C GLY A 410 8.05 -10.38 -25.64
N GLU A 411 7.53 -9.31 -26.24
CA GLU A 411 8.06 -7.94 -26.05
C GLU A 411 7.38 -7.18 -24.90
N ALA A 412 6.30 -7.72 -24.34
CA ALA A 412 5.43 -7.00 -23.42
C ALA A 412 5.97 -6.95 -21.99
N ALA A 413 6.56 -8.05 -21.51
CA ALA A 413 6.96 -8.17 -20.12
C ALA A 413 8.17 -9.06 -19.91
N ALA A 414 8.78 -8.95 -18.74
CA ALA A 414 9.80 -9.88 -18.25
C ALA A 414 9.73 -10.01 -16.73
N SER A 415 10.20 -11.13 -16.22
CA SER A 415 10.35 -11.34 -14.78
C SER A 415 11.62 -10.66 -14.24
N PRO A 416 11.81 -10.54 -12.92
CA PRO A 416 13.14 -10.39 -12.36
C PRO A 416 14.00 -11.61 -12.69
N SER A 417 15.32 -11.44 -12.71
CA SER A 417 16.25 -12.55 -12.84
C SER A 417 16.40 -13.30 -11.51
N VAL A 418 16.56 -14.61 -11.58
CA VAL A 418 16.86 -15.48 -10.44
C VAL A 418 18.19 -16.18 -10.65
N LYS A 419 18.93 -16.42 -9.57
CA LYS A 419 20.13 -17.25 -9.58
C LYS A 419 19.78 -18.71 -9.37
N ALA A 420 20.66 -19.61 -9.81
CA ALA A 420 20.54 -21.00 -9.40
C ALA A 420 20.96 -21.15 -7.94
N GLU A 421 20.14 -21.84 -7.16
CA GLU A 421 20.35 -22.05 -5.73
C GLU A 421 20.54 -23.54 -5.43
N LYS A 422 21.38 -23.85 -4.46
CA LYS A 422 21.39 -25.20 -3.89
C LYS A 422 20.08 -25.40 -3.13
N PRO A 423 19.50 -26.61 -3.18
CA PRO A 423 18.41 -26.94 -2.28
C PRO A 423 18.85 -26.63 -0.83
N ALA A 424 18.02 -25.94 -0.08
CA ALA A 424 18.30 -25.71 1.32
C ALA A 424 18.49 -27.08 1.99
N VAL A 425 19.71 -27.40 2.38
CA VAL A 425 19.98 -28.57 3.20
C VAL A 425 19.57 -28.16 4.60
N ALA A 426 18.41 -28.59 5.03
CA ALA A 426 18.04 -28.47 6.43
C ALA A 426 19.02 -29.34 7.23
N ASN A 427 20.09 -28.77 7.73
CA ASN A 427 20.97 -29.42 8.70
C ASN A 427 20.25 -29.41 10.05
N TRP A 428 19.37 -30.36 10.24
CA TRP A 428 18.74 -30.59 11.53
C TRP A 428 19.72 -31.30 12.44
N ASN A 429 20.18 -30.61 13.45
CA ASN A 429 20.89 -31.27 14.55
C ASN A 429 19.85 -31.69 15.58
N SER A 430 19.41 -32.95 15.52
CA SER A 430 18.36 -33.53 16.36
C SER A 430 18.65 -33.45 17.88
N SER A 431 19.89 -33.17 18.25
CA SER A 431 20.28 -33.03 19.68
C SER A 431 19.93 -31.69 20.32
N LYS A 432 19.36 -30.73 19.55
CA LYS A 432 19.00 -29.38 20.02
C LYS A 432 17.52 -29.03 19.90
N ILE A 433 16.66 -29.97 19.52
CA ILE A 433 15.22 -29.73 19.41
C ILE A 433 14.55 -30.20 20.69
N GLU A 434 14.24 -29.29 21.61
CA GLU A 434 13.26 -29.55 22.67
C GLU A 434 11.87 -29.32 22.07
N VAL A 435 11.07 -30.37 22.01
CA VAL A 435 9.69 -30.30 21.53
C VAL A 435 8.83 -29.80 22.67
N LEU A 436 8.43 -28.55 22.61
CA LEU A 436 7.41 -27.95 23.46
C LEU A 436 6.03 -28.20 22.87
N LYS A 437 5.09 -28.62 23.70
CA LYS A 437 3.69 -28.81 23.27
C LYS A 437 3.01 -27.46 23.25
N ILE A 438 2.53 -27.01 22.09
CA ILE A 438 1.79 -25.74 21.97
C ILE A 438 0.40 -25.98 22.57
N SER A 439 0.01 -25.16 23.55
CA SER A 439 -1.37 -25.03 24.00
C SER A 439 -2.09 -23.99 23.16
N GLU A 440 -3.41 -23.98 23.19
CA GLU A 440 -4.23 -23.05 22.37
C GLU A 440 -4.04 -21.57 22.72
N ASP A 441 -3.35 -21.23 23.79
CA ASP A 441 -3.07 -19.86 24.23
C ASP A 441 -1.57 -19.53 24.08
N ILE A 442 -1.26 -18.78 23.00
CA ILE A 442 0.11 -18.39 22.64
C ILE A 442 0.68 -17.33 23.60
N SER A 443 -0.15 -16.64 24.38
CA SER A 443 0.29 -15.57 25.30
C SER A 443 1.14 -16.09 26.46
N GLU A 444 1.05 -17.37 26.81
CA GLU A 444 1.80 -18.00 27.90
C GLU A 444 3.24 -18.40 27.53
N HIS A 445 3.64 -18.24 26.26
CA HIS A 445 4.92 -18.75 25.73
C HIS A 445 5.95 -17.65 25.44
N VAL A 446 5.77 -16.45 25.97
CA VAL A 446 6.74 -15.36 25.88
C VAL A 446 7.64 -15.37 27.10
N ASP A 447 8.94 -15.48 26.89
CA ASP A 447 9.88 -15.34 28.01
C ASP A 447 9.99 -13.88 28.48
N LYS A 448 10.67 -13.68 29.62
CA LYS A 448 10.89 -12.33 30.20
C LYS A 448 11.68 -11.35 29.30
N ASN A 449 12.24 -11.83 28.18
CA ASN A 449 12.96 -11.04 27.19
C ASN A 449 12.12 -10.82 25.93
N GLY A 450 10.87 -11.29 25.90
CA GLY A 450 9.98 -11.17 24.73
C GLY A 450 10.30 -12.15 23.61
N ILE A 451 11.00 -13.26 23.91
CA ILE A 451 11.33 -14.28 22.91
C ILE A 451 10.21 -15.32 22.88
N TRP A 452 9.72 -15.60 21.67
CA TRP A 452 8.72 -16.61 21.43
C TRP A 452 9.35 -17.95 21.12
N TYR A 453 8.83 -19.01 21.72
CA TYR A 453 9.23 -20.39 21.45
C TYR A 453 8.13 -21.09 20.67
N LEU A 454 8.48 -21.62 19.50
CA LEU A 454 7.57 -22.35 18.64
C LEU A 454 7.97 -23.82 18.61
N SER A 455 7.01 -24.69 18.87
CA SER A 455 7.20 -26.12 18.68
C SER A 455 6.36 -26.61 17.51
N PHE A 456 6.91 -27.52 16.73
CA PHE A 456 6.26 -28.11 15.56
C PHE A 456 5.88 -29.55 15.88
N VAL A 457 4.66 -29.92 15.59
CA VAL A 457 4.25 -31.33 15.58
C VAL A 457 4.11 -31.72 14.11
N PRO A 458 4.97 -32.61 13.59
CA PRO A 458 4.80 -33.11 12.24
C PRO A 458 3.49 -33.89 12.13
N THR A 459 2.74 -33.67 11.08
CA THR A 459 1.47 -34.39 10.82
C THR A 459 1.68 -35.79 10.25
N GLU A 460 2.93 -36.19 9.96
CA GLU A 460 3.29 -37.55 9.55
C GLU A 460 4.54 -38.03 10.28
N GLU A 461 4.67 -39.33 10.53
CA GLU A 461 5.81 -39.96 11.18
C GLU A 461 7.13 -39.59 10.49
N THR A 462 8.05 -39.00 11.24
CA THR A 462 9.41 -38.78 10.82
C THR A 462 10.16 -40.10 10.78
N THR A 463 10.56 -40.58 9.62
CA THR A 463 11.52 -41.67 9.51
C THR A 463 12.90 -41.18 9.95
N ALA A 464 13.76 -42.10 10.41
CA ALA A 464 15.10 -41.83 10.95
C ALA A 464 16.04 -40.98 10.03
N ASN A 465 15.62 -40.66 8.83
CA ASN A 465 16.34 -39.86 7.81
C ASN A 465 15.82 -38.42 7.64
N GLY A 466 14.92 -37.95 8.48
CA GLY A 466 14.63 -36.52 8.63
C GLY A 466 14.00 -35.80 7.43
N THR A 467 13.14 -36.45 6.67
CA THR A 467 12.41 -35.75 5.60
C THR A 467 11.09 -35.21 6.12
N ILE A 468 10.96 -33.89 6.21
CA ILE A 468 9.70 -33.21 6.52
C ILE A 468 9.02 -32.90 5.18
N LYS A 469 7.82 -33.42 4.96
CA LYS A 469 7.08 -33.23 3.70
C LYS A 469 6.35 -31.91 3.64
N GLU A 470 5.86 -31.39 4.76
CA GLU A 470 5.15 -30.11 4.81
C GLU A 470 5.22 -29.52 6.24
N ILE A 471 5.56 -28.22 6.33
CA ILE A 471 5.43 -27.44 7.56
C ILE A 471 4.57 -26.23 7.21
N SER A 472 3.39 -26.12 7.83
CA SER A 472 2.57 -24.93 7.76
C SER A 472 2.75 -24.11 9.03
N LEU A 473 3.35 -22.94 8.91
CA LEU A 473 3.58 -22.02 10.00
C LEU A 473 2.68 -20.80 9.82
N PHE A 474 1.75 -20.58 10.75
CA PHE A 474 0.95 -19.38 10.82
C PHE A 474 1.40 -18.56 12.03
N ILE A 475 2.10 -17.45 11.77
CA ILE A 475 2.53 -16.52 12.80
C ILE A 475 1.97 -15.14 12.49
N SER A 476 1.17 -14.59 13.39
CA SER A 476 0.71 -13.21 13.34
C SER A 476 1.34 -12.44 14.51
N PHE A 477 2.24 -11.50 14.21
CA PHE A 477 2.87 -10.67 15.22
C PHE A 477 2.73 -9.20 14.89
N SER A 478 2.44 -8.39 15.91
CA SER A 478 2.38 -6.93 15.81
C SER A 478 3.72 -6.23 16.01
N LYS A 479 4.78 -6.95 16.43
CA LYS A 479 6.16 -6.45 16.60
C LYS A 479 7.09 -7.64 16.78
N LEU A 480 7.85 -8.02 15.76
CA LEU A 480 9.09 -8.80 15.97
C LEU A 480 9.93 -8.87 14.68
N ASP A 481 11.20 -8.51 14.79
CA ASP A 481 12.23 -8.82 13.80
C ASP A 481 12.59 -10.30 13.95
N PHE A 482 12.40 -11.09 12.89
CA PHE A 482 12.91 -12.47 12.84
C PHE A 482 14.17 -12.52 11.99
N VAL A 483 15.23 -13.03 12.59
CA VAL A 483 16.35 -13.61 11.86
C VAL A 483 16.10 -15.12 11.84
N LEU A 484 15.79 -15.68 10.69
CA LEU A 484 15.83 -17.11 10.42
C LEU A 484 17.23 -17.50 9.96
#